data_6f42ddf757f25e18366e2d94aaead162
#
_entry.id   6f42ddf757f25e18366e2d94aaead162
#
_cell.length_a   1.000
_cell.length_b   1.000
_cell.length_c   1.000
_cell.angle_alpha   90.00
_cell.angle_beta   90.00
_cell.angle_gamma   90.00
#
_symmetry.space_group_name_H-M   'P 1'
#
loop_
_entity.id
_entity.type
_entity.pdbx_description
1 polymer ?
#
loop_
_entity_poly.entity_id
_entity_poly.type
_entity_poly.pdbx_seq_one_letter_code
_entity_poly.pdbx_strand_id
1 'polypeptide(L)'
;MSLPAPLRKARLLVLDDIFMSEKYETCGGKADAAPAAAQIAWLKQHLDAAREKKEKVWVMAHIPPGVDSYATARKWKELCSGGKPKMFLASEALPEVLADYGDVVPLAIFAHTHMDEVRLLEPEPGPGNERMAERGIAVKLVASISPIDGNLPSFTLASIDAGTAVMRDYRVIAASNATGVDTKWAEEYDFAKTYKEDGFTARGVLDLIAGFGADAEARQAASQSYLRYYMTGVDMRMMALIWQPYVCSLTNDTTDAYRDCVCRSAP
;
A
#
# COMPACT_ATOMS: atom_id res chain seq x y z
N MET A 1 -3.69 17.85 -10.25
CA MET A 1 -2.52 18.61 -10.76
C MET A 1 -1.87 17.80 -11.88
N SER A 2 -1.54 18.43 -13.01
CA SER A 2 -0.74 17.78 -14.05
C SER A 2 0.71 17.67 -13.60
N LEU A 3 1.34 16.53 -13.87
CA LEU A 3 2.76 16.37 -13.58
C LEU A 3 3.62 17.13 -14.60
N PRO A 4 4.80 17.61 -14.20
CA PRO A 4 5.69 18.35 -15.10
C PRO A 4 6.30 17.42 -16.15
N ALA A 5 6.92 18.03 -17.18
CA ALA A 5 7.73 17.27 -18.12
C ALA A 5 8.82 16.47 -17.36
N PRO A 6 9.13 15.23 -17.82
CA PRO A 6 8.65 14.56 -19.03
C PRO A 6 7.27 13.87 -18.94
N LEU A 7 6.62 13.82 -17.80
CA LEU A 7 5.36 13.10 -17.53
C LEU A 7 4.11 13.87 -18.04
N ARG A 8 4.11 14.28 -19.30
CA ARG A 8 3.10 15.20 -19.86
C ARG A 8 1.65 14.70 -19.90
N LYS A 9 1.44 13.36 -19.81
CA LYS A 9 0.11 12.73 -19.82
C LYS A 9 -0.19 12.05 -18.48
N ALA A 10 0.36 12.60 -17.41
CA ALA A 10 0.14 12.07 -16.07
C ALA A 10 -0.35 13.17 -15.13
N ARG A 11 -1.19 12.79 -14.20
CA ARG A 11 -1.74 13.64 -13.14
C ARG A 11 -1.44 13.04 -11.77
N LEU A 12 -1.38 13.92 -10.78
CA LEU A 12 -1.42 13.55 -9.38
C LEU A 12 -2.77 14.00 -8.81
N LEU A 13 -3.52 13.07 -8.23
CA LEU A 13 -4.67 13.34 -7.38
C LEU A 13 -4.25 13.09 -5.94
N VAL A 14 -4.43 14.10 -5.10
CA VAL A 14 -4.15 14.03 -3.67
C VAL A 14 -5.48 14.04 -2.93
N LEU A 15 -5.69 13.06 -2.05
CA LEU A 15 -6.90 12.95 -1.23
C LEU A 15 -6.59 13.43 0.18
N ASP A 16 -7.54 14.10 0.79
CA ASP A 16 -7.55 14.36 2.23
C ASP A 16 -8.38 13.25 2.92
N ASP A 17 -7.73 12.12 3.15
CA ASP A 17 -8.38 10.91 3.63
C ASP A 17 -8.64 10.88 5.14
N ILE A 18 -8.33 11.97 5.84
CA ILE A 18 -8.76 12.14 7.24
C ILE A 18 -10.29 12.06 7.35
N PHE A 19 -11.00 12.54 6.32
CA PHE A 19 -12.47 12.44 6.26
C PHE A 19 -12.97 10.99 6.17
N MET A 20 -12.11 10.06 5.75
CA MET A 20 -12.41 8.63 5.65
C MET A 20 -12.03 7.86 6.91
N SER A 21 -11.38 8.52 7.89
CA SER A 21 -10.97 7.91 9.15
C SER A 21 -12.17 7.64 10.05
N GLU A 22 -12.17 6.51 10.76
CA GLU A 22 -13.15 6.24 11.83
C GLU A 22 -13.11 7.28 12.97
N LYS A 23 -12.00 8.01 13.10
CA LYS A 23 -11.80 9.03 14.13
C LYS A 23 -12.23 10.42 13.68
N TYR A 24 -12.68 10.56 12.42
CA TYR A 24 -13.08 11.87 11.92
C TYR A 24 -14.38 12.33 12.58
N GLU A 25 -14.32 13.52 13.16
CA GLU A 25 -15.46 14.24 13.72
C GLU A 25 -15.43 15.70 13.27
N THR A 26 -16.59 16.28 13.10
CA THR A 26 -16.74 17.73 12.86
C THR A 26 -16.32 18.52 14.11
N CYS A 27 -16.15 19.84 13.99
CA CYS A 27 -15.86 20.72 15.13
C CYS A 27 -16.91 20.61 16.26
N GLY A 28 -18.09 20.07 15.99
CA GLY A 28 -19.13 19.80 16.97
C GLY A 28 -19.06 18.41 17.63
N GLY A 29 -18.01 17.62 17.39
CA GLY A 29 -17.83 16.27 17.94
C GLY A 29 -18.81 15.25 17.37
N LYS A 30 -19.28 15.42 16.13
CA LYS A 30 -20.19 14.49 15.46
C LYS A 30 -19.50 13.83 14.27
N ALA A 31 -19.67 12.54 14.14
CA ALA A 31 -19.25 11.83 12.93
C ALA A 31 -20.03 12.36 11.71
N ASP A 32 -19.35 12.56 10.61
CA ASP A 32 -19.95 13.01 9.34
C ASP A 32 -19.27 12.30 8.16
N ALA A 33 -20.03 11.47 7.47
CA ALA A 33 -19.56 10.73 6.30
C ALA A 33 -19.68 11.53 4.98
N ALA A 34 -20.34 12.69 4.98
CA ALA A 34 -20.58 13.42 3.74
C ALA A 34 -19.29 13.93 3.06
N PRO A 35 -18.27 14.45 3.76
CA PRO A 35 -17.01 14.83 3.14
C PRO A 35 -16.27 13.65 2.48
N ALA A 36 -16.27 12.47 3.12
CA ALA A 36 -15.68 11.27 2.55
C ALA A 36 -16.41 10.86 1.26
N ALA A 37 -17.75 10.80 1.28
CA ALA A 37 -18.55 10.45 0.11
C ALA A 37 -18.34 11.45 -1.04
N ALA A 38 -18.29 12.74 -0.75
CA ALA A 38 -18.01 13.78 -1.75
C ALA A 38 -16.64 13.61 -2.38
N GLN A 39 -15.63 13.26 -1.59
CA GLN A 39 -14.27 13.04 -2.09
C GLN A 39 -14.15 11.76 -2.94
N ILE A 40 -14.84 10.69 -2.59
CA ILE A 40 -14.92 9.47 -3.41
C ILE A 40 -15.61 9.77 -4.75
N ALA A 41 -16.70 10.52 -4.76
CA ALA A 41 -17.38 10.93 -5.99
C ALA A 41 -16.47 11.81 -6.88
N TRP A 42 -15.74 12.74 -6.27
CA TRP A 42 -14.75 13.59 -6.94
C TRP A 42 -13.61 12.76 -7.55
N LEU A 43 -13.07 11.79 -6.78
CA LEU A 43 -12.02 10.89 -7.26
C LEU A 43 -12.50 10.14 -8.52
N LYS A 44 -13.67 9.50 -8.43
CA LYS A 44 -14.26 8.76 -9.55
C LYS A 44 -14.43 9.62 -10.79
N GLN A 45 -14.99 10.83 -10.65
CA GLN A 45 -15.15 11.76 -11.76
C GLN A 45 -13.81 12.08 -12.45
N HIS A 46 -12.74 12.28 -11.65
CA HIS A 46 -11.43 12.59 -12.23
C HIS A 46 -10.73 11.39 -12.86
N LEU A 47 -10.96 10.18 -12.35
CA LEU A 47 -10.45 8.95 -12.94
C LEU A 47 -11.18 8.64 -14.26
N ASP A 48 -12.50 8.80 -14.32
CA ASP A 48 -13.30 8.67 -15.55
C ASP A 48 -12.77 9.65 -16.64
N ALA A 49 -12.61 10.92 -16.28
CA ALA A 49 -12.09 11.92 -17.19
C ALA A 49 -10.65 11.64 -17.67
N ALA A 50 -9.81 11.04 -16.82
CA ALA A 50 -8.46 10.63 -17.20
C ALA A 50 -8.49 9.42 -18.14
N ARG A 51 -9.38 8.45 -17.90
CA ARG A 51 -9.59 7.29 -18.78
C ARG A 51 -10.01 7.72 -20.18
N GLU A 52 -10.98 8.62 -20.30
CA GLU A 52 -11.42 9.19 -21.59
C GLU A 52 -10.27 9.88 -22.35
N LYS A 53 -9.41 10.59 -21.63
CA LYS A 53 -8.25 11.34 -22.20
C LYS A 53 -7.01 10.46 -22.39
N LYS A 54 -7.06 9.18 -22.00
CA LYS A 54 -5.90 8.28 -22.00
C LYS A 54 -4.72 8.85 -21.22
N GLU A 55 -5.00 9.52 -20.11
CA GLU A 55 -4.02 10.03 -19.15
C GLU A 55 -3.79 8.99 -18.05
N LYS A 56 -2.60 8.97 -17.47
CA LYS A 56 -2.29 8.20 -16.27
C LYS A 56 -2.47 9.06 -15.02
N VAL A 57 -2.82 8.43 -13.93
CA VAL A 57 -3.06 9.11 -12.65
C VAL A 57 -2.26 8.44 -11.55
N TRP A 58 -1.52 9.22 -10.78
CA TRP A 58 -1.06 8.79 -9.47
C TRP A 58 -2.06 9.25 -8.42
N VAL A 59 -2.40 8.35 -7.53
CA VAL A 59 -3.22 8.67 -6.35
C VAL A 59 -2.31 8.73 -5.14
N MET A 60 -2.43 9.80 -4.36
CA MET A 60 -1.67 9.97 -3.13
C MET A 60 -2.62 10.35 -2.00
N ALA A 61 -2.47 9.68 -0.87
CA ALA A 61 -3.18 9.99 0.37
C ALA A 61 -2.31 9.60 1.58
N HIS A 62 -2.80 9.83 2.79
CA HIS A 62 -2.03 9.51 4.01
C HIS A 62 -2.36 8.13 4.53
N ILE A 63 -3.65 7.82 4.74
CA ILE A 63 -4.11 6.59 5.36
C ILE A 63 -4.31 5.51 4.28
N PRO A 64 -3.62 4.38 4.33
CA PRO A 64 -3.78 3.35 3.30
C PRO A 64 -5.16 2.69 3.37
N PRO A 65 -5.70 2.20 2.24
CA PRO A 65 -6.86 1.33 2.26
C PRO A 65 -6.50 -0.05 2.83
N GLY A 66 -7.53 -0.81 3.22
CA GLY A 66 -7.39 -2.19 3.66
C GLY A 66 -7.18 -2.36 5.16
N VAL A 67 -6.61 -3.49 5.53
CA VAL A 67 -6.52 -3.96 6.91
C VAL A 67 -5.29 -3.42 7.62
N ASP A 68 -5.49 -2.92 8.85
CA ASP A 68 -4.44 -2.72 9.84
C ASP A 68 -4.09 -4.08 10.46
N SER A 69 -3.13 -4.76 9.82
CA SER A 69 -2.71 -6.09 10.24
C SER A 69 -2.02 -6.09 11.61
N TYR A 70 -1.37 -5.01 12.00
CA TYR A 70 -0.74 -4.88 13.32
C TYR A 70 -1.80 -4.81 14.44
N ALA A 71 -2.82 -3.96 14.28
CA ALA A 71 -3.93 -3.87 15.24
C ALA A 71 -4.77 -5.16 15.25
N THR A 72 -4.88 -5.85 14.12
CA THR A 72 -5.60 -7.12 13.99
C THR A 72 -4.83 -8.30 14.56
N ALA A 73 -3.50 -8.24 14.62
CA ALA A 73 -2.61 -9.38 14.93
C ALA A 73 -2.94 -10.12 16.24
N ARG A 74 -3.40 -9.41 17.26
CA ARG A 74 -3.76 -10.02 18.55
C ARG A 74 -5.05 -10.85 18.51
N LYS A 75 -5.89 -10.62 17.50
CA LYS A 75 -7.24 -11.18 17.36
C LYS A 75 -7.46 -11.96 16.06
N TRP A 76 -6.40 -12.19 15.29
CA TRP A 76 -6.55 -12.82 13.98
C TRP A 76 -7.28 -14.17 14.01
N LYS A 77 -7.13 -14.95 15.10
CA LYS A 77 -7.84 -16.22 15.29
C LYS A 77 -9.36 -16.07 15.48
N GLU A 78 -9.79 -14.91 16.00
CA GLU A 78 -11.21 -14.61 16.20
C GLU A 78 -11.93 -14.35 14.87
N LEU A 79 -11.18 -13.98 13.80
CA LEU A 79 -11.73 -13.71 12.47
C LEU A 79 -12.50 -14.92 11.92
N CYS A 80 -11.97 -16.13 12.12
CA CYS A 80 -12.59 -17.35 11.62
C CYS A 80 -13.83 -17.78 12.43
N SER A 81 -14.08 -17.12 13.56
CA SER A 81 -15.27 -17.31 14.40
C SER A 81 -16.26 -16.13 14.29
N GLY A 82 -16.17 -15.34 13.20
CA GLY A 82 -17.07 -14.20 12.94
C GLY A 82 -16.56 -12.85 13.46
N GLY A 83 -15.33 -12.77 13.93
CA GLY A 83 -14.67 -11.50 14.26
C GLY A 83 -14.45 -10.63 13.01
N LYS A 84 -14.19 -9.34 13.24
CA LYS A 84 -13.84 -8.39 12.16
C LYS A 84 -12.40 -7.92 12.31
N PRO A 85 -11.66 -7.76 11.21
CA PRO A 85 -10.35 -7.11 11.25
C PRO A 85 -10.51 -5.63 11.59
N LYS A 86 -9.44 -5.02 12.05
CA LYS A 86 -9.35 -3.56 12.14
C LYS A 86 -9.00 -3.03 10.77
N MET A 87 -9.85 -2.16 10.22
CA MET A 87 -9.58 -1.46 8.98
C MET A 87 -8.87 -0.14 9.27
N PHE A 88 -8.08 0.37 8.33
CA PHE A 88 -7.49 1.70 8.43
C PHE A 88 -8.55 2.81 8.24
N LEU A 89 -9.48 2.59 7.32
CA LEU A 89 -10.53 3.52 6.96
C LEU A 89 -11.90 3.05 7.47
N ALA A 90 -12.83 3.97 7.64
CA ALA A 90 -14.19 3.71 8.12
C ALA A 90 -15.07 2.94 7.12
N SER A 91 -14.68 2.95 5.83
CA SER A 91 -15.39 2.23 4.76
C SER A 91 -14.42 1.67 3.73
N GLU A 92 -14.88 0.72 2.94
CA GLU A 92 -14.13 0.08 1.86
C GLU A 92 -14.28 0.80 0.50
N ALA A 93 -14.95 1.97 0.48
CA ALA A 93 -15.25 2.70 -0.77
C ALA A 93 -13.99 3.16 -1.54
N LEU A 94 -12.89 3.46 -0.85
CA LEU A 94 -11.65 3.87 -1.53
C LEU A 94 -10.98 2.71 -2.27
N PRO A 95 -10.71 1.55 -1.67
CA PRO A 95 -10.16 0.41 -2.40
C PRO A 95 -11.10 -0.10 -3.49
N GLU A 96 -12.41 -0.15 -3.26
CA GLU A 96 -13.40 -0.54 -4.27
C GLU A 96 -13.34 0.35 -5.52
N VAL A 97 -13.34 1.68 -5.34
CA VAL A 97 -13.22 2.60 -6.47
C VAL A 97 -11.88 2.43 -7.17
N LEU A 98 -10.76 2.38 -6.43
CA LEU A 98 -9.44 2.28 -7.06
C LEU A 98 -9.28 0.98 -7.87
N ALA A 99 -9.78 -0.15 -7.38
CA ALA A 99 -9.68 -1.44 -8.06
C ALA A 99 -10.25 -1.42 -9.49
N ASP A 100 -11.26 -0.59 -9.75
CA ASP A 100 -11.85 -0.42 -11.08
C ASP A 100 -10.98 0.38 -12.07
N TYR A 101 -9.89 1.01 -11.60
CA TYR A 101 -9.09 1.96 -12.38
C TYR A 101 -7.62 1.56 -12.58
N GLY A 102 -7.27 0.27 -12.48
CA GLY A 102 -5.91 -0.18 -12.71
C GLY A 102 -5.37 0.11 -14.11
N ASP A 103 -6.25 0.29 -15.10
CA ASP A 103 -5.88 0.76 -16.44
C ASP A 103 -5.46 2.24 -16.48
N VAL A 104 -5.87 3.03 -15.49
CA VAL A 104 -5.60 4.48 -15.38
C VAL A 104 -4.54 4.77 -14.33
N VAL A 105 -4.57 4.06 -13.20
CA VAL A 105 -3.74 4.30 -12.01
C VAL A 105 -2.59 3.28 -11.96
N PRO A 106 -1.40 3.61 -12.46
CA PRO A 106 -0.25 2.72 -12.36
C PRO A 106 0.40 2.70 -10.97
N LEU A 107 0.09 3.68 -10.12
CA LEU A 107 0.72 3.86 -8.82
C LEU A 107 -0.20 4.56 -7.85
N ALA A 108 -0.34 4.01 -6.65
CA ALA A 108 -0.90 4.68 -5.50
C ALA A 108 0.14 4.76 -4.36
N ILE A 109 0.19 5.89 -3.67
CA ILE A 109 1.19 6.18 -2.64
C ILE A 109 0.47 6.56 -1.34
N PHE A 110 0.80 5.86 -0.27
CA PHE A 110 0.28 6.10 1.07
C PHE A 110 1.41 6.17 2.10
N ALA A 111 1.06 6.46 3.35
CA ALA A 111 1.98 6.56 4.47
C ALA A 111 1.36 5.95 5.74
N HIS A 112 1.21 6.69 6.82
CA HIS A 112 0.48 6.39 8.05
C HIS A 112 1.10 5.33 8.96
N THR A 113 1.47 4.17 8.43
CA THR A 113 2.05 3.07 9.22
C THR A 113 3.48 3.35 9.68
N HIS A 114 4.14 4.35 9.08
CA HIS A 114 5.57 4.66 9.21
C HIS A 114 6.52 3.56 8.72
N MET A 115 5.95 2.47 8.18
CA MET A 115 6.69 1.31 7.69
C MET A 115 6.86 1.36 6.19
N ASP A 116 7.87 0.67 5.69
CA ASP A 116 8.08 0.46 4.27
C ASP A 116 7.29 -0.76 3.81
N GLU A 117 6.15 -0.51 3.16
CA GLU A 117 5.25 -1.57 2.73
C GLU A 117 4.95 -1.51 1.24
N VAL A 118 4.61 -2.66 0.69
CA VAL A 118 4.04 -2.81 -0.65
C VAL A 118 2.68 -3.48 -0.52
N ARG A 119 1.71 -3.03 -1.32
CA ARG A 119 0.39 -3.66 -1.43
C ARG A 119 -0.04 -3.69 -2.89
N LEU A 120 -1.06 -4.47 -3.18
CA LEU A 120 -1.67 -4.53 -4.49
C LEU A 120 -3.19 -4.42 -4.33
N LEU A 121 -3.78 -3.41 -4.95
CA LEU A 121 -5.23 -3.33 -5.10
C LEU A 121 -5.62 -4.09 -6.36
N GLU A 122 -6.43 -5.13 -6.20
CA GLU A 122 -6.91 -5.96 -7.30
C GLU A 122 -8.42 -5.75 -7.50
N PRO A 123 -8.90 -5.77 -8.76
CA PRO A 123 -10.33 -5.82 -9.01
C PRO A 123 -10.90 -7.14 -8.48
N GLU A 124 -12.16 -7.11 -8.06
CA GLU A 124 -12.87 -8.33 -7.65
C GLU A 124 -12.79 -9.42 -8.73
N PRO A 125 -12.59 -10.68 -8.35
CA PRO A 125 -12.57 -11.80 -9.29
C PRO A 125 -13.89 -11.91 -10.05
N GLY A 126 -13.82 -11.83 -11.38
CA GLY A 126 -15.00 -11.97 -12.24
C GLY A 126 -14.73 -12.87 -13.45
N PRO A 127 -15.79 -13.35 -14.13
CA PRO A 127 -15.64 -14.15 -15.34
C PRO A 127 -14.82 -13.39 -16.39
N GLY A 128 -13.71 -13.96 -16.85
CA GLY A 128 -12.81 -13.36 -17.84
C GLY A 128 -11.66 -12.52 -17.25
N ASN A 129 -11.48 -12.50 -15.95
CA ASN A 129 -10.37 -11.80 -15.27
C ASN A 129 -9.07 -12.63 -15.22
N GLU A 130 -8.72 -13.33 -16.29
CA GLU A 130 -7.45 -14.06 -16.39
C GLU A 130 -6.20 -13.13 -16.39
N ARG A 131 -6.41 -11.81 -16.45
CA ARG A 131 -5.37 -10.78 -16.46
C ARG A 131 -5.43 -9.86 -15.24
N MET A 132 -5.73 -10.39 -14.07
CA MET A 132 -5.84 -9.58 -12.85
C MET A 132 -4.57 -8.78 -12.57
N ALA A 133 -3.40 -9.37 -12.75
CA ALA A 133 -2.11 -8.72 -12.54
C ALA A 133 -1.87 -7.48 -13.44
N GLU A 134 -2.46 -7.44 -14.65
CA GLU A 134 -2.35 -6.29 -15.56
C GLU A 134 -3.32 -5.16 -15.20
N ARG A 135 -4.30 -5.42 -14.37
CA ARG A 135 -5.37 -4.48 -13.95
C ARG A 135 -5.24 -4.04 -12.50
N GLY A 136 -4.33 -4.61 -11.75
CA GLY A 136 -4.05 -4.20 -10.39
C GLY A 136 -3.33 -2.85 -10.30
N ILE A 137 -3.38 -2.23 -9.13
CA ILE A 137 -2.65 -1.01 -8.80
C ILE A 137 -1.54 -1.34 -7.82
N ALA A 138 -0.29 -1.09 -8.21
CA ALA A 138 0.83 -1.16 -7.29
C ALA A 138 0.71 -0.05 -6.25
N VAL A 139 0.75 -0.42 -4.98
CA VAL A 139 0.64 0.49 -3.85
C VAL A 139 1.94 0.52 -3.07
N LYS A 140 2.48 1.71 -2.88
CA LYS A 140 3.64 1.96 -2.04
C LYS A 140 3.23 2.70 -0.77
N LEU A 141 3.42 2.08 0.39
CA LEU A 141 3.44 2.79 1.66
C LEU A 141 4.88 3.23 1.92
N VAL A 142 5.06 4.53 2.10
CA VAL A 142 6.40 5.09 2.31
C VAL A 142 6.75 5.09 3.79
N ALA A 143 7.97 4.68 4.11
CA ALA A 143 8.51 4.77 5.45
C ALA A 143 8.63 6.23 5.91
N SER A 144 8.66 6.44 7.21
CA SER A 144 8.59 7.79 7.81
C SER A 144 9.95 8.47 7.90
N ILE A 145 9.95 9.77 7.66
CA ILE A 145 11.06 10.66 8.05
C ILE A 145 11.06 10.94 9.56
N SER A 146 9.97 10.65 10.26
CA SER A 146 9.86 10.78 11.70
C SER A 146 10.28 9.48 12.40
N PRO A 147 11.17 9.52 13.40
CA PRO A 147 11.60 8.32 14.14
C PRO A 147 10.67 7.95 15.30
N ILE A 148 9.43 8.39 15.30
CA ILE A 148 8.52 8.31 16.47
C ILE A 148 8.20 6.87 16.89
N ASP A 149 8.22 5.93 15.94
CA ASP A 149 7.96 4.52 16.21
C ASP A 149 9.25 3.70 16.46
N GLY A 150 10.40 4.37 16.57
CA GLY A 150 11.70 3.74 16.76
C GLY A 150 12.42 3.37 15.47
N ASN A 151 11.83 3.67 14.32
CA ASN A 151 12.46 3.57 12.99
C ASN A 151 13.54 4.62 12.81
N LEU A 152 14.49 4.40 11.91
CA LEU A 152 15.35 5.46 11.42
C LEU A 152 14.60 6.33 10.40
N PRO A 153 14.83 7.67 10.40
CA PRO A 153 14.31 8.54 9.36
C PRO A 153 14.70 8.04 7.97
N SER A 154 13.74 8.00 7.05
CA SER A 154 14.01 7.55 5.70
C SER A 154 13.11 8.24 4.67
N PHE A 155 13.51 8.15 3.40
CA PHE A 155 12.71 8.58 2.27
C PHE A 155 12.97 7.70 1.05
N THR A 156 12.04 7.71 0.11
CA THR A 156 12.08 6.90 -1.11
C THR A 156 12.50 7.74 -2.31
N LEU A 157 13.48 7.27 -3.07
CA LEU A 157 13.85 7.77 -4.39
C LEU A 157 13.33 6.82 -5.45
N ALA A 158 12.39 7.30 -6.27
CA ALA A 158 11.75 6.50 -7.31
C ALA A 158 12.28 6.80 -8.69
N SER A 159 12.46 5.76 -9.51
CA SER A 159 12.74 5.84 -10.93
C SER A 159 11.44 5.62 -11.71
N ILE A 160 11.02 6.64 -12.47
CA ILE A 160 9.73 6.66 -13.16
C ILE A 160 9.92 6.57 -14.66
N ASP A 161 9.16 5.72 -15.33
CA ASP A 161 9.06 5.70 -16.78
C ASP A 161 8.25 6.89 -17.29
N ALA A 162 8.88 7.76 -18.06
CA ALA A 162 8.28 9.00 -18.51
C ALA A 162 7.11 8.80 -19.50
N GLY A 163 7.08 7.69 -20.22
CA GLY A 163 6.04 7.39 -21.22
C GLY A 163 4.79 6.78 -20.62
N THR A 164 4.95 5.95 -19.59
CA THR A 164 3.87 5.17 -18.96
C THR A 164 3.48 5.66 -17.57
N ALA A 165 4.28 6.54 -16.96
CA ALA A 165 4.16 6.99 -15.57
C ALA A 165 4.23 5.84 -14.53
N VAL A 166 4.80 4.70 -14.89
CA VAL A 166 5.02 3.55 -14.01
C VAL A 166 6.29 3.77 -13.20
N MET A 167 6.26 3.41 -11.93
CA MET A 167 7.45 3.33 -11.11
C MET A 167 8.24 2.09 -11.52
N ARG A 168 9.41 2.29 -12.13
CA ARG A 168 10.29 1.19 -12.57
C ARG A 168 11.04 0.58 -11.41
N ASP A 169 11.46 1.42 -10.49
CA ASP A 169 12.25 1.00 -9.36
C ASP A 169 12.24 2.07 -8.28
N TYR A 170 12.62 1.71 -7.07
CA TYR A 170 12.87 2.68 -6.01
C TYR A 170 13.99 2.24 -5.08
N ARG A 171 14.61 3.23 -4.45
CA ARG A 171 15.59 3.03 -3.40
C ARG A 171 15.12 3.71 -2.13
N VAL A 172 15.35 3.07 -1.00
CA VAL A 172 15.12 3.67 0.31
C VAL A 172 16.45 4.23 0.82
N ILE A 173 16.42 5.49 1.17
CA ILE A 173 17.57 6.20 1.74
C ILE A 173 17.29 6.41 3.22
N ALA A 174 18.13 5.87 4.08
CA ALA A 174 17.97 5.88 5.51
C ALA A 174 19.02 6.75 6.20
N ALA A 175 18.63 7.37 7.31
CA ALA A 175 19.53 8.08 8.22
C ALA A 175 20.34 7.10 9.07
N SER A 176 21.54 7.46 9.44
CA SER A 176 22.40 6.64 10.31
C SER A 176 22.00 6.67 11.79
N ASN A 177 21.11 7.57 12.18
CA ASN A 177 20.59 7.71 13.53
C ASN A 177 19.25 8.49 13.54
N ALA A 178 18.55 8.41 14.67
CA ALA A 178 17.25 9.08 14.86
C ALA A 178 17.38 10.51 15.44
N THR A 179 18.57 10.96 15.79
CA THR A 179 18.79 12.23 16.53
C THR A 179 18.95 13.45 15.62
N GLY A 180 19.30 13.23 14.35
CA GLY A 180 19.65 14.29 13.41
C GLY A 180 21.05 14.89 13.61
N VAL A 181 21.75 14.56 14.68
CA VAL A 181 23.12 15.05 14.94
C VAL A 181 24.14 14.14 14.26
N ASP A 182 25.03 14.74 13.46
CA ASP A 182 26.05 14.03 12.65
C ASP A 182 25.46 12.91 11.77
N THR A 183 24.22 13.07 11.36
CA THR A 183 23.48 12.10 10.55
C THR A 183 24.08 11.97 9.15
N LYS A 184 24.34 10.73 8.75
CA LYS A 184 24.69 10.37 7.37
C LYS A 184 23.50 9.69 6.73
N TRP A 185 23.25 9.98 5.46
CA TRP A 185 22.22 9.36 4.67
C TRP A 185 22.85 8.37 3.69
N ALA A 186 22.34 7.16 3.65
CA ALA A 186 22.82 6.10 2.77
C ALA A 186 21.67 5.26 2.23
N GLU A 187 21.91 4.61 1.11
CA GLU A 187 20.98 3.62 0.57
C GLU A 187 20.87 2.44 1.54
N GLU A 188 19.65 2.14 1.98
CA GLU A 188 19.35 0.97 2.78
C GLU A 188 19.12 -0.23 1.87
N TYR A 189 18.30 -0.06 0.83
CA TYR A 189 18.09 -1.07 -0.21
C TYR A 189 17.52 -0.46 -1.50
N ASP A 190 17.60 -1.25 -2.57
CA ASP A 190 17.04 -1.03 -3.88
C ASP A 190 16.04 -2.16 -4.17
N PHE A 191 14.82 -1.81 -4.61
CA PHE A 191 13.73 -2.77 -4.74
C PHE A 191 14.03 -3.85 -5.77
N ALA A 192 14.32 -3.46 -7.01
CA ALA A 192 14.54 -4.41 -8.09
C ALA A 192 15.71 -5.35 -7.80
N LYS A 193 16.80 -4.82 -7.25
CA LYS A 193 17.97 -5.62 -6.86
C LYS A 193 17.68 -6.58 -5.72
N THR A 194 16.92 -6.14 -4.71
CA THR A 194 16.64 -6.92 -3.50
C THR A 194 15.67 -8.05 -3.78
N TYR A 195 14.59 -7.76 -4.51
CA TYR A 195 13.52 -8.73 -4.76
C TYR A 195 13.64 -9.42 -6.11
N LYS A 196 14.56 -8.98 -6.98
CA LYS A 196 14.79 -9.51 -8.33
C LYS A 196 13.57 -9.40 -9.24
N GLU A 197 12.81 -8.34 -9.05
CA GLU A 197 11.65 -8.01 -9.87
C GLU A 197 12.05 -7.06 -11.00
N ASP A 198 11.35 -7.16 -12.15
CA ASP A 198 11.60 -6.30 -13.31
C ASP A 198 11.11 -4.85 -13.11
N GLY A 199 10.52 -4.54 -11.97
CA GLY A 199 10.08 -3.21 -11.57
C GLY A 199 8.92 -3.22 -10.58
N PHE A 200 8.66 -2.05 -10.01
CA PHE A 200 7.54 -1.83 -9.09
C PHE A 200 6.25 -1.62 -9.91
N THR A 201 5.77 -2.69 -10.49
CA THR A 201 4.53 -2.75 -11.28
C THR A 201 3.50 -3.60 -10.57
N ALA A 202 2.22 -3.52 -10.95
CA ALA A 202 1.20 -4.41 -10.40
C ALA A 202 1.59 -5.88 -10.52
N ARG A 203 2.18 -6.28 -11.66
CA ARG A 203 2.65 -7.66 -11.88
C ARG A 203 3.81 -8.02 -10.95
N GLY A 204 4.87 -7.19 -10.88
CA GLY A 204 6.01 -7.46 -10.00
C GLY A 204 5.62 -7.51 -8.54
N VAL A 205 4.72 -6.61 -8.10
CA VAL A 205 4.19 -6.64 -6.72
C VAL A 205 3.36 -7.90 -6.46
N LEU A 206 2.53 -8.34 -7.43
CA LEU A 206 1.78 -9.59 -7.30
C LEU A 206 2.71 -10.80 -7.19
N ASP A 207 3.72 -10.91 -8.06
CA ASP A 207 4.65 -12.03 -8.06
C ASP A 207 5.45 -12.08 -6.74
N LEU A 208 5.85 -10.91 -6.22
CA LEU A 208 6.50 -10.80 -4.91
C LEU A 208 5.58 -11.27 -3.77
N ILE A 209 4.33 -10.79 -3.72
CA ILE A 209 3.37 -11.17 -2.67
C ILE A 209 3.01 -12.66 -2.77
N ALA A 210 2.87 -13.20 -3.98
CA ALA A 210 2.66 -14.63 -4.19
C ALA A 210 3.83 -15.47 -3.64
N GLY A 211 5.07 -14.99 -3.83
CA GLY A 211 6.26 -15.57 -3.22
C GLY A 211 6.20 -15.57 -1.68
N PHE A 212 5.74 -14.48 -1.08
CA PHE A 212 5.52 -14.39 0.37
C PHE A 212 4.45 -15.36 0.86
N GLY A 213 3.33 -15.50 0.11
CA GLY A 213 2.26 -16.45 0.43
C GLY A 213 2.70 -17.90 0.36
N ALA A 214 3.61 -18.24 -0.56
CA ALA A 214 4.19 -19.57 -0.67
C ALA A 214 5.25 -19.89 0.42
N ASP A 215 5.71 -18.87 1.15
CA ASP A 215 6.73 -18.99 2.21
C ASP A 215 6.10 -18.81 3.59
N ALA A 216 5.35 -19.80 4.05
CA ALA A 216 4.57 -19.73 5.28
C ALA A 216 5.37 -19.34 6.54
N GLU A 217 6.65 -19.62 6.56
CA GLU A 217 7.53 -19.39 7.71
C GLU A 217 8.49 -18.20 7.49
N ALA A 218 8.31 -17.43 6.40
CA ALA A 218 9.15 -16.29 6.02
C ALA A 218 10.65 -16.62 5.98
N ARG A 219 11.03 -17.80 5.49
CA ARG A 219 12.43 -18.28 5.47
C ARG A 219 13.18 -17.96 4.17
N GLN A 220 12.47 -17.70 3.09
CA GLN A 220 13.09 -17.38 1.79
C GLN A 220 13.75 -16.01 1.82
N ALA A 221 14.71 -15.81 0.93
CA ALA A 221 15.52 -14.59 0.89
C ALA A 221 14.69 -13.32 0.71
N ALA A 222 13.63 -13.35 -0.12
CA ALA A 222 12.74 -12.21 -0.33
C ALA A 222 11.96 -11.86 0.94
N SER A 223 11.36 -12.86 1.61
CA SER A 223 10.63 -12.67 2.88
C SER A 223 11.56 -12.13 3.99
N GLN A 224 12.76 -12.68 4.10
CA GLN A 224 13.75 -12.22 5.08
C GLN A 224 14.21 -10.78 4.80
N SER A 225 14.38 -10.42 3.53
CA SER A 225 14.69 -9.04 3.14
C SER A 225 13.54 -8.11 3.47
N TYR A 226 12.30 -8.53 3.22
CA TYR A 226 11.12 -7.75 3.55
C TYR A 226 11.01 -7.48 5.06
N LEU A 227 11.16 -8.50 5.89
CA LEU A 227 11.16 -8.35 7.35
C LEU A 227 12.28 -7.43 7.85
N ARG A 228 13.44 -7.46 7.20
CA ARG A 228 14.58 -6.62 7.54
C ARG A 228 14.33 -5.14 7.20
N TYR A 229 13.69 -4.85 6.07
CA TYR A 229 13.53 -3.49 5.56
C TYR A 229 12.15 -2.89 5.87
N TYR A 230 11.23 -3.69 6.41
CA TYR A 230 9.88 -3.26 6.77
C TYR A 230 9.86 -2.03 7.69
N MET A 231 10.72 -2.00 8.68
CA MET A 231 10.89 -0.89 9.59
C MET A 231 12.34 -0.41 9.51
N THR A 232 12.57 0.71 8.84
CA THR A 232 13.91 1.23 8.56
C THR A 232 14.83 1.19 9.78
N GLY A 233 15.97 0.51 9.63
CA GLY A 233 16.97 0.34 10.68
C GLY A 233 16.63 -0.66 11.78
N VAL A 234 15.47 -1.34 11.72
CA VAL A 234 15.02 -2.31 12.72
C VAL A 234 14.64 -3.64 12.07
N ASP A 235 15.28 -4.71 12.52
CA ASP A 235 14.96 -6.07 12.05
C ASP A 235 13.65 -6.57 12.69
N MET A 236 12.58 -6.63 11.90
CA MET A 236 11.22 -6.98 12.33
C MET A 236 10.92 -8.48 12.27
N ARG A 237 11.89 -9.35 12.62
CA ARG A 237 11.68 -10.81 12.65
C ARG A 237 10.48 -11.26 13.47
N MET A 238 10.04 -10.47 14.44
CA MET A 238 8.83 -10.78 15.20
C MET A 238 7.57 -10.81 14.33
N MET A 239 7.55 -10.13 13.19
CA MET A 239 6.46 -10.22 12.23
C MET A 239 6.32 -11.62 11.61
N ALA A 240 7.36 -12.44 11.64
CA ALA A 240 7.24 -13.83 11.20
C ALA A 240 6.17 -14.61 12.00
N LEU A 241 5.86 -14.20 13.24
CA LEU A 241 4.79 -14.80 14.06
C LEU A 241 3.38 -14.55 13.52
N ILE A 242 3.22 -13.51 12.71
CA ILE A 242 1.94 -13.13 12.08
C ILE A 242 2.07 -13.07 10.57
N TRP A 243 3.08 -13.73 10.01
CA TRP A 243 3.46 -13.59 8.60
C TRP A 243 2.30 -13.88 7.66
N GLN A 244 1.64 -15.01 7.78
CA GLN A 244 0.53 -15.37 6.89
C GLN A 244 -0.66 -14.41 6.97
N PRO A 245 -1.18 -14.04 8.15
CA PRO A 245 -2.18 -12.98 8.26
C PRO A 245 -1.71 -11.63 7.71
N TYR A 246 -0.44 -11.29 7.89
CA TYR A 246 0.13 -10.07 7.32
C TYR A 246 0.14 -10.12 5.78
N VAL A 247 0.64 -11.20 5.19
CA VAL A 247 0.67 -11.38 3.73
C VAL A 247 -0.73 -11.31 3.14
N CYS A 248 -1.74 -11.89 3.81
CA CYS A 248 -3.13 -11.74 3.40
C CYS A 248 -3.56 -10.27 3.28
N SER A 249 -3.05 -9.37 4.12
CA SER A 249 -3.42 -7.94 4.07
C SER A 249 -2.80 -7.18 2.90
N LEU A 250 -1.85 -7.77 2.19
CA LEU A 250 -1.15 -7.08 1.09
C LEU A 250 -1.96 -7.06 -0.21
N THR A 251 -2.95 -7.95 -0.35
CA THR A 251 -3.82 -8.05 -1.54
C THR A 251 -5.31 -8.09 -1.22
N ASN A 252 -5.69 -8.20 0.05
CA ASN A 252 -7.10 -8.31 0.44
C ASN A 252 -7.50 -7.07 1.24
N ASP A 253 -8.09 -6.11 0.56
CA ASP A 253 -8.35 -4.76 1.07
C ASP A 253 -9.73 -4.61 1.71
N THR A 254 -10.58 -5.65 1.63
CA THR A 254 -11.90 -5.70 2.24
C THR A 254 -11.94 -6.65 3.43
N THR A 255 -12.89 -6.43 4.33
CA THR A 255 -13.11 -7.24 5.52
C THR A 255 -13.30 -8.73 5.18
N ASP A 256 -14.15 -8.99 4.19
CA ASP A 256 -14.51 -10.36 3.82
C ASP A 256 -13.37 -11.06 3.09
N ALA A 257 -12.73 -10.42 2.11
CA ALA A 257 -11.60 -10.97 1.37
C ALA A 257 -10.43 -11.30 2.32
N TYR A 258 -10.11 -10.40 3.23
CA TYR A 258 -9.05 -10.63 4.22
C TYR A 258 -9.36 -11.81 5.15
N ARG A 259 -10.58 -11.84 5.70
CA ARG A 259 -11.02 -12.96 6.57
C ARG A 259 -10.93 -14.29 5.83
N ASP A 260 -11.39 -14.35 4.58
CA ASP A 260 -11.36 -15.56 3.77
C ASP A 260 -9.94 -16.03 3.48
N CYS A 261 -9.01 -15.10 3.23
CA CYS A 261 -7.59 -15.42 3.06
C CYS A 261 -7.01 -16.03 4.35
N VAL A 262 -7.17 -15.33 5.48
CA VAL A 262 -6.63 -15.78 6.77
C VAL A 262 -7.19 -17.12 7.19
N CYS A 263 -8.50 -17.33 7.01
CA CYS A 263 -9.15 -18.57 7.47
C CYS A 263 -8.88 -19.77 6.58
N ARG A 264 -8.54 -19.55 5.30
CA ARG A 264 -8.05 -20.63 4.43
C ARG A 264 -6.61 -21.05 4.75
N SER A 265 -5.82 -20.10 5.25
CA SER A 265 -4.40 -20.30 5.59
C SER A 265 -4.19 -20.76 7.03
N ALA A 266 -5.24 -20.76 7.85
CA ALA A 266 -5.17 -21.26 9.23
C ALA A 266 -5.02 -22.79 9.23
N PRO A 267 -4.07 -23.36 10.01
CA PRO A 267 -3.82 -24.80 10.10
C PRO A 267 -4.99 -25.56 10.75
#